data_1ba84e2c99c0748333480b78efda37d5
#
_entry.id   1ba84e2c99c0748333480b78efda37d5
#
_cell.length_a   1.000
_cell.length_b   1.000
_cell.length_c   1.000
_cell.angle_alpha   90.00
_cell.angle_beta   90.00
_cell.angle_gamma   90.00
#
_symmetry.space_group_name_H-M   'P 1'
#
loop_
_entity.id
_entity.type
_entity.pdbx_description
1 polymer ?
#
loop_
_entity_poly.entity_id
_entity_poly.type
_entity_poly.pdbx_seq_one_letter_code
_entity_poly.pdbx_strand_id
1 'polypeptide(L)'
;MTAIASKQAKEVSGKRKKRKIPAALVKETIDGIPFYYAGYRSVINKTKKLEDIMADSGLQSLIKNYLNFLLIQNLDLSKFRVFVGEVGNHLDYRNNMGLDVTVYERKVLTPDKITEKYIDVAPKIVVEIDVNVELPERNANLFEEFVLRKVRRLHAFGTEKIIWIFTKSKTVIVARPTNIW
;
A
#
# COMPACT_ATOMS: atom_id res chain seq x y z
N MET A 1 -62.38 35.91 5.13
CA MET A 1 -61.38 35.59 4.09
C MET A 1 -60.02 35.72 4.75
N THR A 2 -59.43 34.59 5.08
CA THR A 2 -58.16 34.51 5.83
C THR A 2 -57.07 34.03 4.89
N ALA A 3 -56.06 34.92 4.61
CA ALA A 3 -54.97 34.64 3.73
C ALA A 3 -53.91 33.78 4.45
N ILE A 4 -53.59 32.61 3.89
CA ILE A 4 -52.57 31.71 4.36
C ILE A 4 -51.24 32.07 3.64
N ALA A 5 -50.31 32.64 4.41
CA ALA A 5 -48.95 32.96 3.91
C ALA A 5 -48.10 31.67 3.93
N SER A 6 -47.73 31.18 2.73
CA SER A 6 -46.79 30.08 2.59
C SER A 6 -45.35 30.57 2.77
N LYS A 7 -44.67 30.15 3.86
CA LYS A 7 -43.22 30.34 4.03
C LYS A 7 -42.49 29.34 3.14
N GLN A 8 -41.90 29.81 2.07
CA GLN A 8 -40.90 29.08 1.31
C GLN A 8 -39.63 28.97 2.13
N ALA A 9 -39.26 27.73 2.49
CA ALA A 9 -37.98 27.42 3.08
C ALA A 9 -36.88 27.49 1.97
N LYS A 10 -35.96 28.42 2.11
CA LYS A 10 -34.75 28.49 1.25
C LYS A 10 -33.85 27.29 1.63
N GLU A 11 -33.76 26.32 0.74
CA GLU A 11 -32.69 25.30 0.79
C GLU A 11 -31.33 25.98 0.58
N VAL A 12 -30.57 26.10 1.66
CA VAL A 12 -29.16 26.52 1.59
C VAL A 12 -28.33 25.29 1.23
N SER A 13 -28.19 25.01 -0.07
CA SER A 13 -27.26 24.02 -0.59
C SER A 13 -25.82 24.55 -0.49
N GLY A 14 -25.27 24.54 0.71
CA GLY A 14 -23.88 24.83 0.94
C GLY A 14 -23.01 23.69 0.39
N LYS A 15 -22.42 23.83 -0.79
CA LYS A 15 -21.35 22.95 -1.29
C LYS A 15 -20.25 22.89 -0.23
N ARG A 16 -20.20 21.85 0.61
CA ARG A 16 -19.11 21.59 1.53
C ARG A 16 -17.82 21.49 0.69
N LYS A 17 -16.93 22.47 0.79
CA LYS A 17 -15.59 22.41 0.20
C LYS A 17 -14.94 21.10 0.68
N LYS A 18 -14.64 20.16 -0.24
CA LYS A 18 -13.89 18.94 0.08
C LYS A 18 -12.58 19.39 0.74
N ARG A 19 -12.40 19.10 2.03
CA ARG A 19 -11.15 19.41 2.73
C ARG A 19 -10.04 18.60 2.08
N LYS A 20 -8.95 19.26 1.69
CA LYS A 20 -7.76 18.60 1.15
C LYS A 20 -7.19 17.70 2.24
N ILE A 21 -7.02 16.41 1.94
CA ILE A 21 -6.40 15.46 2.87
C ILE A 21 -4.91 15.78 2.96
N PRO A 22 -4.33 15.91 4.18
CA PRO A 22 -2.91 16.18 4.37
C PRO A 22 -2.02 15.12 3.70
N ALA A 23 -0.93 15.54 3.08
CA ALA A 23 0.03 14.65 2.41
C ALA A 23 0.64 13.62 3.37
N ALA A 24 0.84 13.96 4.64
CA ALA A 24 1.33 13.05 5.67
C ALA A 24 0.44 11.81 5.90
N LEU A 25 -0.82 11.85 5.46
CA LEU A 25 -1.76 10.72 5.54
C LEU A 25 -1.72 9.82 4.31
N VAL A 26 -0.94 10.17 3.29
CA VAL A 26 -0.72 9.31 2.11
C VAL A 26 0.31 8.25 2.46
N LYS A 27 -0.08 6.98 2.40
CA LYS A 27 0.82 5.85 2.61
C LYS A 27 1.67 5.60 1.36
N GLU A 28 1.02 5.55 0.21
CA GLU A 28 1.70 5.40 -1.07
C GLU A 28 0.89 6.01 -2.23
N THR A 29 1.55 6.22 -3.36
CA THR A 29 0.92 6.73 -4.58
C THR A 29 1.19 5.78 -5.72
N ILE A 30 0.13 5.35 -6.42
CA ILE A 30 0.22 4.46 -7.58
C ILE A 30 -0.52 5.13 -8.74
N ASP A 31 0.14 5.32 -9.88
CA ASP A 31 -0.40 6.03 -11.05
C ASP A 31 -0.87 7.46 -10.75
N GLY A 32 -0.24 8.11 -9.78
CA GLY A 32 -0.67 9.43 -9.31
C GLY A 32 -1.92 9.41 -8.42
N ILE A 33 -2.46 8.25 -8.10
CA ILE A 33 -3.60 8.08 -7.18
C ILE A 33 -3.06 7.89 -5.76
N PRO A 34 -3.39 8.77 -4.81
CA PRO A 34 -2.96 8.61 -3.43
C PRO A 34 -3.80 7.55 -2.71
N PHE A 35 -3.13 6.65 -2.02
CA PHE A 35 -3.71 5.69 -1.10
C PHE A 35 -3.32 6.09 0.32
N TYR A 36 -4.31 6.22 1.19
CA TYR A 36 -4.13 6.75 2.55
C TYR A 36 -3.97 5.61 3.56
N TYR A 37 -3.27 5.87 4.66
CA TYR A 37 -3.20 4.91 5.76
C TYR A 37 -4.60 4.48 6.21
N ALA A 38 -4.79 3.19 6.48
CA ALA A 38 -6.03 2.70 7.07
C ALA A 38 -6.31 3.42 8.40
N GLY A 39 -7.52 3.96 8.56
CA GLY A 39 -7.87 4.79 9.72
C GLY A 39 -7.49 6.27 9.61
N TYR A 40 -7.01 6.77 8.48
CA TYR A 40 -6.66 8.19 8.28
C TYR A 40 -7.79 9.15 8.65
N ARG A 41 -9.06 8.72 8.47
CA ARG A 41 -10.23 9.53 8.85
C ARG A 41 -10.30 9.80 10.35
N SER A 42 -9.85 8.85 11.16
CA SER A 42 -9.78 9.01 12.62
C SER A 42 -8.75 10.07 13.01
N VAL A 43 -7.63 10.17 12.26
CA VAL A 43 -6.64 11.23 12.45
C VAL A 43 -7.21 12.60 12.05
N ILE A 44 -7.90 12.71 10.91
CA ILE A 44 -8.57 13.95 10.50
C ILE A 44 -9.60 14.39 11.54
N ASN A 45 -10.33 13.45 12.13
CA ASN A 45 -11.33 13.72 13.17
C ASN A 45 -10.72 13.89 14.58
N LYS A 46 -9.39 13.82 14.71
CA LYS A 46 -8.63 13.96 15.97
C LYS A 46 -9.00 12.91 17.05
N THR A 47 -9.48 11.72 16.63
CA THR A 47 -9.74 10.59 17.52
C THR A 47 -8.57 9.62 17.61
N LYS A 48 -7.60 9.75 16.71
CA LYS A 48 -6.31 9.06 16.73
C LYS A 48 -5.19 10.02 16.31
N LYS A 49 -3.96 9.71 16.69
CA LYS A 49 -2.78 10.37 16.16
C LYS A 49 -2.26 9.65 14.91
N LEU A 50 -1.36 10.29 14.18
CA LEU A 50 -0.77 9.70 12.97
C LEU A 50 0.06 8.45 13.32
N GLU A 51 0.84 8.50 14.38
CA GLU A 51 1.65 7.38 14.86
C GLU A 51 0.84 6.14 15.20
N ASP A 52 -0.45 6.29 15.56
CA ASP A 52 -1.33 5.16 15.90
C ASP A 52 -1.75 4.32 14.68
N ILE A 53 -1.49 4.80 13.47
CA ILE A 53 -1.93 4.15 12.22
C ILE A 53 -0.78 3.83 11.25
N MET A 54 0.46 4.22 11.58
CA MET A 54 1.62 4.02 10.69
C MET A 54 2.34 2.70 10.93
N ALA A 55 2.30 2.17 12.16
CA ALA A 55 3.04 0.97 12.51
C ALA A 55 2.34 -0.32 12.05
N ASP A 56 3.14 -1.35 11.83
CA ASP A 56 2.64 -2.70 11.63
C ASP A 56 1.91 -3.22 12.88
N SER A 57 0.91 -4.06 12.67
CA SER A 57 0.35 -4.85 13.77
C SER A 57 1.34 -5.92 14.26
N GLY A 58 1.18 -6.37 15.50
CA GLY A 58 2.01 -7.47 16.03
C GLY A 58 1.94 -8.74 15.16
N LEU A 59 0.77 -9.04 14.57
CA LEU A 59 0.60 -10.17 13.66
C LEU A 59 1.40 -9.98 12.37
N GLN A 60 1.35 -8.80 11.73
CA GLN A 60 2.14 -8.51 10.54
C GLN A 60 3.64 -8.62 10.81
N SER A 61 4.11 -8.04 11.92
CA SER A 61 5.52 -8.12 12.33
C SER A 61 5.95 -9.57 12.55
N LEU A 62 5.12 -10.40 13.19
CA LEU A 62 5.39 -11.83 13.40
C LEU A 62 5.49 -12.57 12.06
N ILE A 63 4.56 -12.35 11.14
CA ILE A 63 4.57 -13.00 9.82
C ILE A 63 5.79 -12.55 9.02
N LYS A 64 6.12 -11.25 8.99
CA LYS A 64 7.31 -10.70 8.33
C LYS A 64 8.58 -11.40 8.84
N ASN A 65 8.73 -11.52 10.15
CA ASN A 65 9.89 -12.17 10.76
C ASN A 65 9.97 -13.66 10.41
N TYR A 66 8.85 -14.38 10.45
CA TYR A 66 8.80 -15.79 10.06
C TYR A 66 9.14 -16.00 8.58
N LEU A 67 8.60 -15.17 7.69
CA LEU A 67 8.94 -15.20 6.26
C LEU A 67 10.41 -14.91 6.02
N ASN A 68 10.99 -13.95 6.72
CA ASN A 68 12.42 -13.65 6.63
C ASN A 68 13.26 -14.90 6.99
N PHE A 69 12.94 -15.55 8.09
CA PHE A 69 13.62 -16.79 8.52
C PHE A 69 13.51 -17.89 7.45
N LEU A 70 12.31 -18.15 6.93
CA LEU A 70 12.10 -19.15 5.89
C LEU A 70 12.87 -18.83 4.60
N LEU A 71 12.88 -17.58 4.17
CA LEU A 71 13.58 -17.16 2.96
C LEU A 71 15.09 -17.29 3.13
N ILE A 72 15.64 -16.87 4.28
CA ILE A 72 17.06 -17.00 4.57
C ILE A 72 17.51 -18.47 4.60
N GLN A 73 16.68 -19.36 5.14
CA GLN A 73 17.01 -20.79 5.19
C GLN A 73 16.92 -21.52 3.84
N ASN A 74 16.08 -21.04 2.91
CA ASN A 74 15.77 -21.76 1.68
C ASN A 74 16.33 -21.10 0.41
N LEU A 75 16.86 -19.88 0.50
CA LEU A 75 17.46 -19.19 -0.64
C LEU A 75 18.99 -19.28 -0.62
N ASP A 76 19.57 -19.38 -1.81
CA ASP A 76 21.01 -19.20 -2.00
C ASP A 76 21.39 -17.74 -1.75
N LEU A 77 21.85 -17.43 -0.55
CA LEU A 77 22.22 -16.07 -0.15
C LEU A 77 23.48 -15.54 -0.87
N SER A 78 24.20 -16.37 -1.59
CA SER A 78 25.24 -15.91 -2.51
C SER A 78 24.66 -15.23 -3.74
N LYS A 79 23.42 -15.57 -4.13
CA LYS A 79 22.71 -15.03 -5.30
C LYS A 79 21.62 -14.03 -4.95
N PHE A 80 21.04 -14.14 -3.76
CA PHE A 80 19.87 -13.35 -3.36
C PHE A 80 20.12 -12.53 -2.10
N ARG A 81 19.37 -11.42 -1.96
CA ARG A 81 19.23 -10.60 -0.75
C ARG A 81 17.78 -10.55 -0.35
N VAL A 82 17.51 -10.67 0.94
CA VAL A 82 16.16 -10.52 1.51
C VAL A 82 16.12 -9.21 2.31
N PHE A 83 15.09 -8.43 2.10
CA PHE A 83 14.79 -7.24 2.90
C PHE A 83 13.39 -7.37 3.49
N VAL A 84 13.22 -6.90 4.72
CA VAL A 84 11.96 -6.98 5.48
C VAL A 84 11.69 -5.64 6.14
N GLY A 85 10.45 -5.21 6.10
CA GLY A 85 9.99 -3.93 6.61
C GLY A 85 9.20 -3.19 5.54
N GLU A 86 9.00 -1.90 5.69
CA GLU A 86 8.45 -1.04 4.64
C GLU A 86 9.57 -0.63 3.67
N VAL A 87 10.05 -1.59 2.86
CA VAL A 87 11.17 -1.36 1.93
C VAL A 87 10.76 -0.41 0.82
N GLY A 88 11.31 0.81 0.84
CA GLY A 88 11.00 1.83 -0.15
C GLY A 88 11.52 1.47 -1.55
N ASN A 89 10.63 1.41 -2.54
CA ASN A 89 10.96 1.18 -3.94
C ASN A 89 10.48 2.34 -4.79
N HIS A 90 11.38 2.86 -5.64
CA HIS A 90 11.11 3.89 -6.63
C HIS A 90 10.95 3.24 -8.00
N LEU A 91 9.72 3.11 -8.47
CA LEU A 91 9.45 2.47 -9.76
C LEU A 91 9.60 3.48 -10.91
N ASP A 92 8.98 4.66 -10.73
CA ASP A 92 9.05 5.80 -11.63
C ASP A 92 8.55 7.08 -10.92
N TYR A 93 8.50 8.19 -11.65
CA TYR A 93 8.12 9.52 -11.12
C TYR A 93 6.81 9.57 -10.32
N ARG A 94 5.86 8.66 -10.55
CA ARG A 94 4.53 8.63 -9.90
C ARG A 94 4.27 7.40 -9.05
N ASN A 95 5.26 6.53 -8.93
CA ASN A 95 5.11 5.23 -8.31
C ASN A 95 6.24 4.96 -7.31
N ASN A 96 6.00 5.35 -6.07
CA ASN A 96 6.82 5.00 -4.92
C ASN A 96 6.02 4.07 -4.01
N MET A 97 6.57 2.93 -3.66
CA MET A 97 5.89 1.90 -2.90
C MET A 97 6.72 1.45 -1.71
N GLY A 98 6.06 1.25 -0.58
CA GLY A 98 6.59 0.47 0.54
C GLY A 98 6.23 -1.01 0.32
N LEU A 99 7.20 -1.91 0.46
CA LEU A 99 7.01 -3.35 0.26
C LEU A 99 7.38 -4.11 1.54
N ASP A 100 6.54 -5.06 1.95
CA ASP A 100 6.68 -5.74 3.24
C ASP A 100 7.89 -6.69 3.30
N VAL A 101 8.03 -7.58 2.32
CA VAL A 101 9.17 -8.48 2.18
C VAL A 101 9.58 -8.55 0.73
N THR A 102 10.87 -8.37 0.46
CA THR A 102 11.41 -8.34 -0.90
C THR A 102 12.64 -9.23 -1.04
N VAL A 103 12.76 -9.87 -2.19
CA VAL A 103 13.93 -10.65 -2.56
C VAL A 103 14.53 -10.08 -3.84
N TYR A 104 15.79 -9.67 -3.78
CA TYR A 104 16.53 -9.15 -4.94
C TYR A 104 17.62 -10.12 -5.37
N GLU A 105 17.88 -10.20 -6.65
CA GLU A 105 19.11 -10.81 -7.15
C GLU A 105 20.31 -9.89 -6.86
N ARG A 106 21.38 -10.43 -6.27
CA ARG A 106 22.60 -9.65 -5.93
C ARG A 106 23.27 -9.02 -7.14
N LYS A 107 23.15 -9.65 -8.32
CA LYS A 107 23.68 -9.10 -9.57
C LYS A 107 22.91 -7.85 -10.06
N VAL A 108 21.64 -7.66 -9.62
CA VAL A 108 20.80 -6.52 -9.97
C VAL A 108 20.87 -5.45 -8.90
N LEU A 109 20.66 -5.83 -7.63
CA LEU A 109 20.83 -4.94 -6.48
C LEU A 109 22.24 -5.12 -5.90
N THR A 110 23.22 -4.44 -6.52
CA THR A 110 24.62 -4.43 -6.09
C THR A 110 24.82 -3.57 -4.84
N PRO A 111 25.92 -3.75 -4.07
CA PRO A 111 26.11 -3.00 -2.80
C PRO A 111 26.06 -1.48 -2.95
N ASP A 112 26.55 -0.94 -4.06
CA ASP A 112 26.56 0.49 -4.39
C ASP A 112 25.16 1.09 -4.59
N LYS A 113 24.16 0.25 -4.92
CA LYS A 113 22.75 0.65 -5.05
C LYS A 113 21.97 0.61 -3.72
N ILE A 114 22.56 0.07 -2.65
CA ILE A 114 21.96 0.04 -1.32
C ILE A 114 22.41 1.31 -0.59
N THR A 115 21.56 2.32 -0.65
CA THR A 115 21.84 3.66 -0.11
C THR A 115 20.71 4.10 0.83
N GLU A 116 20.74 5.34 1.32
CA GLU A 116 19.65 5.95 2.08
C GLU A 116 18.42 6.29 1.22
N LYS A 117 18.49 6.11 -0.09
CA LYS A 117 17.39 6.37 -1.02
C LYS A 117 16.54 5.11 -1.21
N TYR A 118 15.37 5.29 -1.81
CA TYR A 118 14.54 4.19 -2.27
C TYR A 118 15.29 3.37 -3.32
N ILE A 119 15.07 2.06 -3.31
CA ILE A 119 15.66 1.12 -4.28
C ILE A 119 14.97 1.34 -5.64
N ASP A 120 15.75 1.52 -6.68
CA ASP A 120 15.29 1.80 -8.06
C ASP A 120 15.45 0.60 -9.01
N VAL A 121 15.66 -0.60 -8.46
CA VAL A 121 15.70 -1.85 -9.21
C VAL A 121 14.60 -2.79 -8.76
N ALA A 122 14.09 -3.60 -9.72
CA ALA A 122 12.98 -4.49 -9.43
C ALA A 122 13.38 -5.63 -8.48
N PRO A 123 12.61 -5.88 -7.41
CA PRO A 123 12.72 -7.10 -6.65
C PRO A 123 12.26 -8.30 -7.51
N LYS A 124 12.92 -9.44 -7.37
CA LYS A 124 12.50 -10.68 -8.03
C LYS A 124 11.21 -11.23 -7.45
N ILE A 125 11.09 -11.17 -6.12
CA ILE A 125 9.91 -11.62 -5.37
C ILE A 125 9.50 -10.51 -4.41
N VAL A 126 8.19 -10.26 -4.33
CA VAL A 126 7.55 -9.40 -3.34
C VAL A 126 6.55 -10.22 -2.55
N VAL A 127 6.53 -10.07 -1.23
CA VAL A 127 5.44 -10.56 -0.38
C VAL A 127 4.80 -9.37 0.30
N GLU A 128 3.50 -9.23 0.17
CA GLU A 128 2.65 -8.23 0.84
C GLU A 128 1.74 -8.91 1.86
N ILE A 129 1.48 -8.26 2.98
CA ILE A 129 0.67 -8.79 4.07
C ILE A 129 -0.46 -7.81 4.35
N ASP A 130 -1.69 -8.27 4.13
CA ASP A 130 -2.93 -7.50 4.25
C ASP A 130 -3.02 -6.27 3.32
N VAL A 131 -4.04 -5.47 3.51
CA VAL A 131 -4.26 -4.19 2.80
C VAL A 131 -4.48 -3.11 3.85
N ASN A 132 -3.44 -2.32 4.11
CA ASN A 132 -3.45 -1.27 5.13
C ASN A 132 -3.62 0.13 4.52
N VAL A 133 -4.52 0.24 3.53
CA VAL A 133 -4.85 1.52 2.89
C VAL A 133 -6.36 1.73 2.79
N GLU A 134 -6.73 2.98 2.66
CA GLU A 134 -8.10 3.42 2.37
C GLU A 134 -8.11 4.42 1.22
N LEU A 135 -9.22 4.44 0.48
CA LEU A 135 -9.54 5.45 -0.51
C LEU A 135 -10.52 6.48 0.05
N PRO A 136 -10.57 7.71 -0.54
CA PRO A 136 -11.56 8.72 -0.17
C PRO A 136 -13.00 8.23 -0.34
N GLU A 137 -13.26 7.46 -1.37
CA GLU A 137 -14.53 6.82 -1.68
C GLU A 137 -14.76 5.61 -0.75
N ARG A 138 -15.82 5.66 0.06
CA ARG A 138 -16.11 4.60 1.05
C ARG A 138 -16.43 3.24 0.45
N ASN A 139 -16.96 3.23 -0.78
CA ASN A 139 -17.42 2.02 -1.47
C ASN A 139 -16.43 1.58 -2.58
N ALA A 140 -15.21 2.10 -2.58
CA ALA A 140 -14.19 1.69 -3.54
C ALA A 140 -13.83 0.21 -3.35
N ASN A 141 -13.71 -0.53 -4.45
CA ASN A 141 -13.20 -1.89 -4.44
C ASN A 141 -11.68 -1.86 -4.24
N LEU A 142 -11.22 -1.92 -2.98
CA LEU A 142 -9.80 -1.87 -2.64
C LEU A 142 -8.98 -2.98 -3.30
N PHE A 143 -9.57 -4.14 -3.54
CA PHE A 143 -8.87 -5.21 -4.24
C PHE A 143 -8.53 -4.80 -5.68
N GLU A 144 -9.49 -4.25 -6.41
CA GLU A 144 -9.28 -3.83 -7.79
C GLU A 144 -8.43 -2.57 -7.87
N GLU A 145 -8.77 -1.55 -7.08
CA GLU A 145 -8.13 -0.24 -7.15
C GLU A 145 -6.71 -0.23 -6.56
N PHE A 146 -6.43 -1.04 -5.57
CA PHE A 146 -5.13 -1.06 -4.92
C PHE A 146 -4.33 -2.33 -5.24
N VAL A 147 -4.84 -3.52 -4.89
CA VAL A 147 -4.07 -4.77 -5.01
C VAL A 147 -3.71 -5.06 -6.46
N LEU A 148 -4.70 -5.10 -7.37
CA LEU A 148 -4.43 -5.38 -8.78
C LEU A 148 -3.59 -4.29 -9.45
N ARG A 149 -3.80 -3.03 -9.08
CA ARG A 149 -2.99 -1.91 -9.60
C ARG A 149 -1.52 -2.05 -9.15
N LYS A 150 -1.28 -2.30 -7.87
CA LYS A 150 0.08 -2.53 -7.33
C LYS A 150 0.76 -3.72 -7.99
N VAL A 151 0.05 -4.84 -8.15
CA VAL A 151 0.54 -6.04 -8.86
C VAL A 151 0.94 -5.72 -10.29
N ARG A 152 0.09 -5.04 -11.07
CA ARG A 152 0.39 -4.66 -12.45
C ARG A 152 1.62 -3.77 -12.55
N ARG A 153 1.77 -2.80 -11.63
CA ARG A 153 2.93 -1.89 -11.61
C ARG A 153 4.22 -2.61 -11.23
N LEU A 154 4.18 -3.49 -10.24
CA LEU A 154 5.34 -4.28 -9.86
C LEU A 154 5.79 -5.22 -11.01
N HIS A 155 4.84 -5.87 -11.70
CA HIS A 155 5.19 -6.67 -12.88
C HIS A 155 5.76 -5.82 -14.03
N ALA A 156 5.17 -4.67 -14.32
CA ALA A 156 5.70 -3.74 -15.32
C ALA A 156 7.09 -3.21 -14.96
N PHE A 157 7.41 -3.09 -13.66
CA PHE A 157 8.74 -2.72 -13.17
C PHE A 157 9.77 -3.86 -13.32
N GLY A 158 9.33 -5.13 -13.39
CA GLY A 158 10.18 -6.31 -13.59
C GLY A 158 10.09 -7.36 -12.48
N THR A 159 9.19 -7.21 -11.52
CA THR A 159 8.98 -8.23 -10.48
C THR A 159 8.39 -9.50 -11.09
N GLU A 160 8.99 -10.66 -10.82
CA GLU A 160 8.57 -11.95 -11.40
C GLU A 160 7.47 -12.64 -10.59
N LYS A 161 7.45 -12.46 -9.27
CA LYS A 161 6.48 -13.11 -8.40
C LYS A 161 6.03 -12.16 -7.30
N ILE A 162 4.72 -12.06 -7.13
CA ILE A 162 4.12 -11.32 -6.02
C ILE A 162 3.23 -12.29 -5.26
N ILE A 163 3.43 -12.35 -3.95
CA ILE A 163 2.65 -13.17 -3.02
C ILE A 163 1.92 -12.19 -2.11
N TRP A 164 0.60 -12.27 -2.07
CA TRP A 164 -0.21 -11.45 -1.17
C TRP A 164 -0.90 -12.33 -0.13
N ILE A 165 -0.63 -12.09 1.13
CA ILE A 165 -1.18 -12.84 2.27
C ILE A 165 -2.27 -12.00 2.93
N PHE A 166 -3.50 -12.49 2.92
CA PHE A 166 -4.64 -11.87 3.60
C PHE A 166 -4.89 -12.62 4.91
N THR A 167 -4.48 -12.04 6.03
CA THR A 167 -4.51 -12.73 7.33
C THR A 167 -5.92 -12.99 7.82
N LYS A 168 -6.85 -12.06 7.59
CA LYS A 168 -8.24 -12.15 8.03
C LYS A 168 -9.01 -13.27 7.31
N SER A 169 -8.85 -13.36 5.99
CA SER A 169 -9.52 -14.41 5.18
C SER A 169 -8.72 -15.70 5.11
N LYS A 170 -7.47 -15.73 5.62
CA LYS A 170 -6.52 -16.84 5.51
C LYS A 170 -6.30 -17.26 4.06
N THR A 171 -6.22 -16.29 3.16
CA THR A 171 -6.07 -16.48 1.72
C THR A 171 -4.70 -16.00 1.28
N VAL A 172 -4.08 -16.72 0.36
CA VAL A 172 -2.83 -16.32 -0.30
C VAL A 172 -3.08 -16.23 -1.80
N ILE A 173 -2.69 -15.12 -2.41
CA ILE A 173 -2.70 -14.92 -3.85
C ILE A 173 -1.27 -14.92 -4.34
N VAL A 174 -1.00 -15.62 -5.45
CA VAL A 174 0.30 -15.61 -6.13
C VAL A 174 0.10 -15.11 -7.54
N ALA A 175 0.67 -13.95 -7.84
CA ALA A 175 0.66 -13.34 -9.17
C ALA A 175 2.00 -13.53 -9.86
N ARG A 176 1.96 -13.85 -11.17
CA ARG A 176 3.09 -13.90 -12.09
C ARG A 176 2.75 -13.13 -13.38
N PRO A 177 3.74 -12.65 -14.17
CA PRO A 177 3.47 -11.85 -15.37
C PRO A 177 2.52 -12.49 -16.39
N THR A 178 2.54 -13.81 -16.51
CA THR A 178 1.71 -14.59 -17.43
C THR A 178 0.37 -15.06 -16.84
N ASN A 179 0.26 -15.08 -15.53
CA ASN A 179 -0.94 -15.52 -14.79
C ASN A 179 -1.11 -14.64 -13.55
N ILE A 180 -2.07 -13.73 -13.60
CA ILE A 180 -2.51 -13.00 -12.40
C ILE A 180 -3.55 -13.89 -11.70
N TRP A 181 -3.17 -15.01 -11.13
CA TRP A 181 -3.99 -15.85 -10.21
C TRP A 181 -3.22 -17.10 -9.83
#